data_fa1d1ea73e234f16ba7886c466d745be
#
_entry.id   fa1d1ea73e234f16ba7886c466d745be
#
_cell.length_a   1.000
_cell.length_b   1.000
_cell.length_c   1.000
_cell.angle_alpha   90.00
_cell.angle_beta   90.00
_cell.angle_gamma   90.00
#
_symmetry.space_group_name_H-M   'P 1'
#
loop_
_entity.id
_entity.type
_entity.pdbx_description
1 polymer ?
#
loop_
_entity_poly.entity_id
_entity_poly.type
_entity_poly.pdbx_seq_one_letter_code
_entity_poly.pdbx_strand_id
1 'polypeptide(L)'
;QWDGDRDAWSDPLPEDHWRPITTDHRGCTNRRCSHFNECPFFKARAGLEQADCIVTNHDLVLADLALGGGVILPAPEDTIYIFDEGHHLADKTLKQFTHQQGIRQLNRWYGQTRSGLKKFVKEWQGGGRGASLSEQVQEHVQSLEQQLISLEQFLDQPTFSPKDGYQQKESYRFPQGVVPTELVQISHDLGLMSARLARDLGALHELMDDVVKGEQNGLTKDQAETYLAAFGVLQQNAEQQLALWQAYAKVDAAGEVPMARWLQHWQTPERVDLEISASP
;
A
#
# COMPACT_ATOMS: atom_id res chain seq x y z
N GLN A 1 27.32 -13.75 12.45
CA GLN A 1 26.48 -13.68 11.25
C GLN A 1 25.14 -13.11 11.67
N TRP A 2 24.70 -12.01 11.04
CA TRP A 2 23.40 -11.39 11.34
C TRP A 2 22.26 -12.34 10.89
N ASP A 3 21.25 -12.49 11.74
CA ASP A 3 20.13 -13.41 11.55
C ASP A 3 18.91 -12.78 10.85
N GLY A 4 19.02 -11.52 10.46
CA GLY A 4 17.93 -10.77 9.78
C GLY A 4 17.01 -9.99 10.71
N ASP A 5 17.25 -10.05 12.01
CA ASP A 5 16.51 -9.25 12.98
C ASP A 5 17.09 -7.84 13.05
N ARG A 6 16.22 -6.83 12.81
CA ARG A 6 16.60 -5.41 12.88
C ARG A 6 17.03 -5.01 14.29
N ASP A 7 16.34 -5.53 15.30
CA ASP A 7 16.53 -5.13 16.68
C ASP A 7 17.81 -5.78 17.28
N ALA A 8 18.31 -6.83 16.64
CA ALA A 8 19.61 -7.44 16.99
C ALA A 8 20.82 -6.64 16.45
N TRP A 9 20.60 -5.59 15.66
CA TRP A 9 21.66 -4.71 15.20
C TRP A 9 22.07 -3.71 16.28
N SER A 10 23.36 -3.61 16.55
CA SER A 10 23.89 -2.82 17.68
C SER A 10 23.68 -1.31 17.57
N ASP A 11 23.58 -0.80 16.34
CA ASP A 11 23.37 0.61 16.05
C ASP A 11 21.99 0.87 15.41
N PRO A 12 21.36 2.02 15.66
CA PRO A 12 20.10 2.37 14.99
C PRO A 12 20.29 2.35 13.48
N LEU A 13 19.56 1.48 12.78
CA LEU A 13 19.56 1.39 11.31
C LEU A 13 18.66 2.48 10.73
N PRO A 14 19.20 3.46 9.98
CA PRO A 14 18.39 4.45 9.31
C PRO A 14 17.40 3.78 8.35
N GLU A 15 16.18 4.33 8.27
CA GLU A 15 15.11 3.79 7.42
C GLU A 15 15.51 3.72 5.94
N ASP A 16 16.30 4.70 5.47
CA ASP A 16 16.81 4.75 4.09
C ASP A 16 17.76 3.58 3.76
N HIS A 17 18.44 3.02 4.76
CA HIS A 17 19.26 1.83 4.60
C HIS A 17 18.47 0.53 4.79
N TRP A 18 17.41 0.57 5.62
CA TRP A 18 16.60 -0.61 5.91
C TRP A 18 15.64 -0.96 4.76
N ARG A 19 14.95 0.04 4.21
CA ARG A 19 13.98 -0.15 3.12
C ARG A 19 14.51 -0.92 1.91
N PRO A 20 15.71 -0.66 1.38
CA PRO A 20 16.22 -1.37 0.21
C PRO A 20 16.51 -2.86 0.42
N ILE A 21 16.67 -3.31 1.67
CA ILE A 21 16.97 -4.70 2.02
C ILE A 21 15.75 -5.47 2.56
N THR A 22 14.58 -4.83 2.58
CA THR A 22 13.30 -5.45 2.97
C THR A 22 12.39 -5.61 1.78
N THR A 23 11.50 -6.58 1.85
CA THR A 23 10.48 -6.82 0.84
C THR A 23 9.19 -7.31 1.51
N ASP A 24 8.10 -7.25 0.77
CA ASP A 24 6.81 -7.83 1.15
C ASP A 24 6.51 -9.11 0.36
N HIS A 25 5.30 -9.66 0.52
CA HIS A 25 4.87 -10.88 -0.15
C HIS A 25 4.80 -10.75 -1.69
N ARG A 26 4.66 -9.55 -2.24
CA ARG A 26 4.58 -9.30 -3.70
C ARG A 26 5.96 -9.14 -4.32
N GLY A 27 6.89 -8.53 -3.59
CA GLY A 27 8.28 -8.41 -4.03
C GLY A 27 9.10 -9.69 -3.80
N CYS A 28 8.56 -10.68 -3.09
CA CYS A 28 9.26 -11.90 -2.73
C CYS A 28 9.01 -13.02 -3.75
N THR A 29 10.05 -13.53 -4.40
CA THR A 29 9.98 -14.67 -5.32
C THR A 29 9.84 -16.03 -4.62
N ASN A 30 9.73 -16.05 -3.28
CA ASN A 30 9.51 -17.23 -2.45
C ASN A 30 10.57 -18.33 -2.73
N ARG A 31 10.17 -19.57 -2.92
CA ARG A 31 11.06 -20.72 -3.16
C ARG A 31 11.93 -20.59 -4.42
N ARG A 32 11.64 -19.64 -5.30
CA ARG A 32 12.41 -19.35 -6.51
C ARG A 32 13.57 -18.37 -6.27
N CYS A 33 13.59 -17.70 -5.11
CA CYS A 33 14.69 -16.84 -4.70
C CYS A 33 15.99 -17.63 -4.56
N SER A 34 17.08 -17.15 -5.17
CA SER A 34 18.41 -17.78 -5.06
C SER A 34 18.90 -17.88 -3.61
N HIS A 35 18.40 -17.02 -2.72
CA HIS A 35 18.74 -16.96 -1.29
C HIS A 35 17.67 -17.58 -0.37
N PHE A 36 16.70 -18.35 -0.91
CA PHE A 36 15.59 -18.90 -0.14
C PHE A 36 16.05 -19.69 1.09
N ASN A 37 17.03 -20.57 0.95
CA ASN A 37 17.54 -21.43 2.02
C ASN A 37 18.31 -20.65 3.11
N GLU A 38 18.78 -19.45 2.79
CA GLU A 38 19.51 -18.58 3.72
C GLU A 38 18.61 -17.46 4.27
N CYS A 39 17.41 -17.31 3.72
CA CYS A 39 16.48 -16.23 4.03
C CYS A 39 16.07 -16.27 5.51
N PRO A 40 16.33 -15.20 6.29
CA PRO A 40 15.95 -15.14 7.70
C PRO A 40 14.43 -15.26 7.89
N PHE A 41 13.64 -14.63 7.01
CA PHE A 41 12.18 -14.69 7.05
C PHE A 41 11.67 -16.14 6.94
N PHE A 42 12.13 -16.91 5.96
CA PHE A 42 11.68 -18.30 5.80
C PHE A 42 12.21 -19.24 6.88
N LYS A 43 13.40 -18.98 7.43
CA LYS A 43 13.91 -19.72 8.59
C LYS A 43 13.05 -19.48 9.83
N ALA A 44 12.71 -18.22 10.12
CA ALA A 44 11.83 -17.88 11.23
C ALA A 44 10.44 -18.51 11.04
N ARG A 45 9.91 -18.46 9.82
CA ARG A 45 8.60 -19.02 9.49
C ARG A 45 8.55 -20.54 9.61
N ALA A 46 9.60 -21.26 9.20
CA ALA A 46 9.68 -22.71 9.38
C ALA A 46 9.69 -23.12 10.85
N GLY A 47 10.11 -22.25 11.76
CA GLY A 47 10.06 -22.48 13.20
C GLY A 47 8.68 -22.39 13.81
N LEU A 48 7.72 -21.70 13.15
CA LEU A 48 6.37 -21.52 13.67
C LEU A 48 5.61 -22.84 13.80
N GLU A 49 5.81 -23.78 12.87
CA GLU A 49 5.14 -25.10 12.87
C GLU A 49 5.58 -25.99 14.05
N GLN A 50 6.72 -25.69 14.68
CA GLN A 50 7.27 -26.47 15.79
C GLN A 50 7.20 -25.73 17.13
N ALA A 51 6.65 -24.52 17.14
CA ALA A 51 6.59 -23.69 18.32
C ALA A 51 5.30 -23.94 19.11
N ASP A 52 5.43 -24.26 20.40
CA ASP A 52 4.30 -24.35 21.31
C ASP A 52 3.75 -22.98 21.72
N CYS A 53 4.58 -21.93 21.61
CA CYS A 53 4.21 -20.55 21.94
C CYS A 53 4.86 -19.60 20.94
N ILE A 54 4.04 -18.70 20.38
CA ILE A 54 4.48 -17.68 19.42
C ILE A 54 4.19 -16.30 20.04
N VAL A 55 5.25 -15.50 20.19
CA VAL A 55 5.13 -14.11 20.65
C VAL A 55 5.23 -13.18 19.45
N THR A 56 4.22 -12.35 19.27
CA THR A 56 4.15 -11.42 18.15
C THR A 56 3.45 -10.11 18.52
N ASN A 57 3.53 -9.09 17.67
CA ASN A 57 2.78 -7.87 17.89
C ASN A 57 1.33 -7.98 17.37
N HIS A 58 0.45 -7.10 17.88
CA HIS A 58 -0.95 -7.06 17.46
C HIS A 58 -1.13 -6.83 15.95
N ASP A 59 -0.25 -6.04 15.34
CA ASP A 59 -0.37 -5.67 13.93
C ASP A 59 -0.20 -6.90 13.03
N LEU A 60 0.69 -7.84 13.39
CA LEU A 60 0.88 -9.08 12.63
C LEU A 60 -0.33 -10.02 12.77
N VAL A 61 -0.91 -10.13 13.99
CA VAL A 61 -2.14 -10.91 14.22
C VAL A 61 -3.29 -10.34 13.40
N LEU A 62 -3.48 -9.02 13.44
CA LEU A 62 -4.55 -8.35 12.68
C LEU A 62 -4.34 -8.47 11.17
N ALA A 63 -3.09 -8.41 10.69
CA ALA A 63 -2.77 -8.63 9.28
C ALA A 63 -3.10 -10.07 8.84
N ASP A 64 -2.77 -11.07 9.65
CA ASP A 64 -3.11 -12.45 9.35
C ASP A 64 -4.63 -12.68 9.34
N LEU A 65 -5.36 -12.16 10.32
CA LEU A 65 -6.82 -12.24 10.39
C LEU A 65 -7.49 -11.52 9.22
N ALA A 66 -6.94 -10.39 8.77
CA ALA A 66 -7.44 -9.68 7.60
C ALA A 66 -7.28 -10.48 6.29
N LEU A 67 -6.32 -11.40 6.25
CA LEU A 67 -6.12 -12.35 5.14
C LEU A 67 -6.98 -13.62 5.26
N GLY A 68 -7.82 -13.71 6.28
CA GLY A 68 -8.68 -14.87 6.59
C GLY A 68 -8.16 -15.76 7.71
N GLY A 69 -6.98 -15.46 8.25
CA GLY A 69 -6.31 -16.23 9.28
C GLY A 69 -5.56 -17.46 8.75
N GLY A 70 -4.49 -17.87 9.43
CA GLY A 70 -3.74 -19.08 9.06
C GLY A 70 -2.79 -18.90 7.86
N VAL A 71 -2.61 -17.67 7.34
CA VAL A 71 -1.72 -17.38 6.21
C VAL A 71 -0.30 -17.06 6.68
N ILE A 72 -0.18 -16.27 7.73
CA ILE A 72 1.09 -15.85 8.32
C ILE A 72 1.39 -16.62 9.60
N LEU A 73 0.38 -16.76 10.46
CA LEU A 73 0.38 -17.48 11.73
C LEU A 73 -0.36 -18.81 11.61
N PRO A 74 -0.31 -19.70 12.61
CA PRO A 74 -1.15 -20.91 12.62
C PRO A 74 -2.64 -20.58 12.55
N ALA A 75 -3.43 -21.54 12.04
CA ALA A 75 -4.86 -21.36 11.85
C ALA A 75 -5.57 -20.93 13.14
N PRO A 76 -6.52 -19.98 13.08
CA PRO A 76 -7.22 -19.47 14.24
C PRO A 76 -7.94 -20.54 15.06
N GLU A 77 -8.48 -21.56 14.40
CA GLU A 77 -9.17 -22.70 15.03
C GLU A 77 -8.24 -23.58 15.87
N ASP A 78 -6.94 -23.56 15.60
CA ASP A 78 -5.92 -24.33 16.31
C ASP A 78 -5.10 -23.48 17.28
N THR A 79 -5.48 -22.20 17.48
CA THR A 79 -4.68 -21.21 18.20
C THR A 79 -5.45 -20.61 19.38
N ILE A 80 -4.79 -20.47 20.53
CA ILE A 80 -5.29 -19.68 21.66
C ILE A 80 -4.58 -18.33 21.65
N TYR A 81 -5.34 -17.25 21.41
CA TYR A 81 -4.81 -15.89 21.42
C TYR A 81 -4.84 -15.29 22.83
N ILE A 82 -3.68 -14.80 23.27
CA ILE A 82 -3.55 -14.05 24.53
C ILE A 82 -3.05 -12.64 24.17
N PHE A 83 -3.92 -11.65 24.32
CA PHE A 83 -3.59 -10.25 24.03
C PHE A 83 -3.13 -9.57 25.31
N ASP A 84 -1.83 -9.23 25.36
CA ASP A 84 -1.29 -8.31 26.34
C ASP A 84 -1.57 -6.87 25.90
N GLU A 85 -1.78 -5.94 26.85
CA GLU A 85 -2.14 -4.55 26.55
C GLU A 85 -3.37 -4.44 25.59
N GLY A 86 -4.35 -5.30 25.79
CA GLY A 86 -5.53 -5.44 24.92
C GLY A 86 -6.33 -4.16 24.69
N HIS A 87 -6.13 -3.12 25.53
CA HIS A 87 -6.75 -1.80 25.36
C HIS A 87 -6.29 -1.08 24.09
N HIS A 88 -5.15 -1.45 23.50
CA HIS A 88 -4.68 -0.94 22.20
C HIS A 88 -5.32 -1.64 21.01
N LEU A 89 -5.98 -2.78 21.21
CA LEU A 89 -6.46 -3.62 20.12
C LEU A 89 -7.51 -2.89 19.26
N ALA A 90 -8.42 -2.15 19.87
CA ALA A 90 -9.45 -1.40 19.15
C ALA A 90 -8.84 -0.35 18.22
N ASP A 91 -7.89 0.45 18.70
CA ASP A 91 -7.23 1.49 17.90
C ASP A 91 -6.39 0.87 16.78
N LYS A 92 -5.71 -0.24 17.05
CA LYS A 92 -4.92 -0.96 16.04
C LYS A 92 -5.81 -1.59 14.96
N THR A 93 -6.95 -2.16 15.36
CA THR A 93 -7.94 -2.71 14.42
C THR A 93 -8.49 -1.61 13.52
N LEU A 94 -8.92 -0.49 14.08
CA LEU A 94 -9.36 0.66 13.29
C LEU A 94 -8.28 1.10 12.30
N LYS A 95 -7.04 1.23 12.76
CA LYS A 95 -5.91 1.64 11.90
C LYS A 95 -5.66 0.62 10.78
N GLN A 96 -5.77 -0.67 11.05
CA GLN A 96 -5.56 -1.75 10.06
C GLN A 96 -6.58 -1.69 8.92
N PHE A 97 -7.84 -1.37 9.23
CA PHE A 97 -8.92 -1.29 8.25
C PHE A 97 -9.19 0.12 7.71
N THR A 98 -8.43 1.11 8.17
CA THR A 98 -8.51 2.47 7.65
C THR A 98 -7.74 2.59 6.35
N HIS A 99 -8.43 3.02 5.28
CA HIS A 99 -7.82 3.46 4.05
C HIS A 99 -7.47 4.94 4.18
N GLN A 100 -6.21 5.30 3.92
CA GLN A 100 -5.76 6.70 4.03
C GLN A 100 -4.69 7.03 2.99
N GLN A 101 -4.73 8.26 2.48
CA GLN A 101 -3.74 8.77 1.53
C GLN A 101 -3.50 10.26 1.75
N GLY A 102 -2.22 10.66 1.75
CA GLY A 102 -1.84 12.06 1.70
C GLY A 102 -1.80 12.56 0.24
N ILE A 103 -2.41 13.70 -0.05
CA ILE A 103 -2.52 14.24 -1.41
C ILE A 103 -1.14 14.52 -2.00
N ARG A 104 -0.26 15.19 -1.25
CA ARG A 104 1.12 15.45 -1.69
C ARG A 104 1.95 14.16 -1.80
N GLN A 105 1.65 13.18 -0.96
CA GLN A 105 2.29 11.87 -1.04
C GLN A 105 1.90 11.17 -2.34
N LEU A 106 0.63 11.22 -2.75
CA LEU A 106 0.14 10.69 -4.03
C LEU A 106 0.86 11.34 -5.21
N ASN A 107 0.94 12.68 -5.25
CA ASN A 107 1.64 13.41 -6.31
C ASN A 107 3.12 12.99 -6.43
N ARG A 108 3.82 12.84 -5.31
CA ARG A 108 5.21 12.34 -5.32
C ARG A 108 5.30 10.91 -5.84
N TRP A 109 4.37 10.04 -5.41
CA TRP A 109 4.33 8.66 -5.85
C TRP A 109 4.09 8.54 -7.36
N TYR A 110 3.19 9.33 -7.95
CA TYR A 110 2.96 9.38 -9.39
C TYR A 110 4.24 9.79 -10.14
N GLY A 111 4.94 10.81 -9.67
CA GLY A 111 6.21 11.24 -10.25
C GLY A 111 7.30 10.16 -10.20
N GLN A 112 7.41 9.45 -9.08
CA GLN A 112 8.35 8.34 -8.91
C GLN A 112 7.99 7.15 -9.82
N THR A 113 6.72 6.81 -9.94
CA THR A 113 6.22 5.75 -10.82
C THR A 113 6.60 6.03 -12.28
N ARG A 114 6.36 7.24 -12.77
CA ARG A 114 6.78 7.65 -14.13
C ARG A 114 8.29 7.55 -14.35
N SER A 115 9.06 7.95 -13.36
CA SER A 115 10.54 7.89 -13.45
C SER A 115 11.03 6.44 -13.48
N GLY A 116 10.46 5.57 -12.66
CA GLY A 116 10.75 4.13 -12.65
C GLY A 116 10.41 3.46 -13.97
N LEU A 117 9.23 3.75 -14.53
CA LEU A 117 8.80 3.22 -15.84
C LEU A 117 9.71 3.67 -16.99
N LYS A 118 10.14 4.93 -17.01
CA LYS A 118 11.10 5.42 -18.01
C LYS A 118 12.43 4.66 -17.95
N LYS A 119 12.88 4.30 -16.75
CA LYS A 119 14.08 3.47 -16.58
C LYS A 119 13.83 2.06 -17.09
N PHE A 120 12.72 1.43 -16.68
CA PHE A 120 12.34 0.10 -17.15
C PHE A 120 12.29 -0.01 -18.67
N VAL A 121 11.61 0.91 -19.36
CA VAL A 121 11.48 0.90 -20.83
C VAL A 121 12.85 0.97 -21.54
N LYS A 122 13.82 1.69 -20.97
CA LYS A 122 15.19 1.77 -21.52
C LYS A 122 15.96 0.46 -21.39
N GLU A 123 15.68 -0.32 -20.36
CA GLU A 123 16.37 -1.57 -20.06
C GLU A 123 15.66 -2.77 -20.68
N TRP A 124 14.35 -2.65 -20.96
CA TRP A 124 13.51 -3.71 -21.49
C TRP A 124 13.83 -4.06 -22.95
N GLN A 125 14.17 -5.32 -23.22
CA GLN A 125 14.47 -5.84 -24.56
C GLN A 125 13.50 -6.96 -25.02
N GLY A 126 12.46 -7.24 -24.24
CA GLY A 126 11.51 -8.35 -24.43
C GLY A 126 10.35 -8.07 -25.41
N GLY A 127 10.47 -7.05 -26.28
CA GLY A 127 9.46 -6.75 -27.29
C GLY A 127 8.35 -5.80 -26.83
N GLY A 128 7.31 -5.64 -27.67
CA GLY A 128 6.33 -4.57 -27.54
C GLY A 128 5.43 -4.62 -26.30
N ARG A 129 5.19 -5.80 -25.68
CA ARG A 129 4.25 -5.95 -24.56
C ARG A 129 4.67 -5.10 -23.33
N GLY A 130 5.93 -5.19 -22.91
CA GLY A 130 6.41 -4.43 -21.76
C GLY A 130 6.42 -2.92 -22.00
N ALA A 131 6.78 -2.48 -23.22
CA ALA A 131 6.73 -1.08 -23.61
C ALA A 131 5.29 -0.55 -23.64
N SER A 132 4.35 -1.30 -24.26
CA SER A 132 2.93 -0.93 -24.34
C SER A 132 2.27 -0.85 -22.96
N LEU A 133 2.50 -1.81 -22.08
CA LEU A 133 2.00 -1.76 -20.68
C LEU A 133 2.56 -0.54 -19.94
N SER A 134 3.85 -0.24 -20.12
CA SER A 134 4.46 0.92 -19.49
C SER A 134 3.87 2.25 -19.99
N GLU A 135 3.53 2.33 -21.27
CA GLU A 135 2.84 3.49 -21.85
C GLU A 135 1.45 3.66 -21.26
N GLN A 136 0.66 2.59 -21.18
CA GLN A 136 -0.67 2.58 -20.56
C GLN A 136 -0.62 3.03 -19.10
N VAL A 137 0.34 2.51 -18.31
CA VAL A 137 0.53 2.92 -16.92
C VAL A 137 0.88 4.41 -16.83
N GLN A 138 1.73 4.95 -17.73
CA GLN A 138 2.07 6.36 -17.76
C GLN A 138 0.85 7.24 -18.08
N GLU A 139 -0.01 6.83 -19.01
CA GLU A 139 -1.28 7.51 -19.34
C GLU A 139 -2.25 7.52 -18.16
N HIS A 140 -2.38 6.40 -17.44
CA HIS A 140 -3.21 6.33 -16.26
C HIS A 140 -2.69 7.21 -15.12
N VAL A 141 -1.39 7.22 -14.89
CA VAL A 141 -0.75 8.11 -13.90
C VAL A 141 -0.99 9.57 -14.26
N GLN A 142 -0.86 9.96 -15.52
CA GLN A 142 -1.13 11.33 -15.96
C GLN A 142 -2.60 11.72 -15.76
N SER A 143 -3.53 10.82 -16.07
CA SER A 143 -4.96 11.04 -15.85
C SER A 143 -5.30 11.20 -14.36
N LEU A 144 -4.68 10.38 -13.50
CA LEU A 144 -4.83 10.47 -12.05
C LEU A 144 -4.27 11.79 -11.50
N GLU A 145 -3.12 12.25 -11.98
CA GLU A 145 -2.56 13.55 -11.60
C GLU A 145 -3.51 14.70 -11.97
N GLN A 146 -4.12 14.65 -13.14
CA GLN A 146 -5.12 15.67 -13.56
C GLN A 146 -6.35 15.64 -12.67
N GLN A 147 -6.88 14.47 -12.38
CA GLN A 147 -8.05 14.33 -11.51
C GLN A 147 -7.75 14.71 -10.05
N LEU A 148 -6.52 14.51 -9.60
CA LEU A 148 -6.09 14.93 -8.27
C LEU A 148 -6.11 16.47 -8.11
N ILE A 149 -5.84 17.22 -9.17
CA ILE A 149 -5.99 18.69 -9.19
C ILE A 149 -7.46 19.09 -8.91
N SER A 150 -8.41 18.39 -9.51
CA SER A 150 -9.85 18.63 -9.26
C SER A 150 -10.22 18.33 -7.80
N LEU A 151 -9.65 17.27 -7.24
CA LEU A 151 -9.81 16.94 -5.82
C LEU A 151 -9.20 18.03 -4.92
N GLU A 152 -7.97 18.49 -5.20
CA GLU A 152 -7.32 19.55 -4.44
C GLU A 152 -8.15 20.83 -4.47
N GLN A 153 -8.64 21.24 -5.63
CA GLN A 153 -9.50 22.43 -5.78
C GLN A 153 -10.80 22.30 -5.00
N PHE A 154 -11.42 21.12 -4.99
CA PHE A 154 -12.60 20.85 -4.18
C PHE A 154 -12.32 20.95 -2.68
N LEU A 155 -11.20 20.39 -2.22
CA LEU A 155 -10.83 20.33 -0.81
C LEU A 155 -10.24 21.66 -0.28
N ASP A 156 -9.87 22.59 -1.16
CA ASP A 156 -9.40 23.95 -0.79
C ASP A 156 -10.56 24.90 -0.42
N GLN A 157 -11.80 24.42 -0.46
CA GLN A 157 -12.96 25.22 -0.06
C GLN A 157 -12.91 25.55 1.46
N PRO A 158 -13.42 26.73 1.87
CA PRO A 158 -13.40 27.16 3.27
C PRO A 158 -14.06 26.18 4.25
N THR A 159 -15.01 25.38 3.77
CA THR A 159 -15.70 24.36 4.56
C THR A 159 -14.75 23.28 5.11
N PHE A 160 -13.70 22.97 4.36
CA PHE A 160 -12.73 21.93 4.72
C PHE A 160 -11.41 22.49 5.27
N SER A 161 -11.24 23.80 5.21
CA SER A 161 -10.06 24.48 5.70
C SER A 161 -10.07 24.61 7.23
N PRO A 162 -8.91 24.55 7.90
CA PRO A 162 -8.79 24.76 9.34
C PRO A 162 -9.32 26.14 9.74
N LYS A 163 -10.07 26.22 10.84
CA LYS A 163 -10.73 27.45 11.29
C LYS A 163 -9.80 28.41 12.01
N ASP A 164 -8.73 27.94 12.62
CA ASP A 164 -7.78 28.75 13.38
C ASP A 164 -6.33 28.41 13.01
N GLY A 165 -5.52 29.50 12.85
CA GLY A 165 -4.16 29.42 12.31
C GLY A 165 -3.29 28.31 12.90
N TYR A 166 -2.98 27.42 12.07
CA TYR A 166 -1.85 26.48 12.01
C TYR A 166 -1.14 26.10 13.30
N GLN A 167 -1.85 25.49 14.24
CA GLN A 167 -1.21 24.68 15.27
C GLN A 167 -1.91 23.33 15.40
N GLN A 168 -1.19 22.29 14.95
CA GLN A 168 -1.55 20.89 15.14
C GLN A 168 -2.69 20.34 14.24
N LYS A 169 -2.63 19.06 14.01
CA LYS A 169 -3.52 18.09 13.42
C LYS A 169 -5.02 18.44 13.56
N GLU A 170 -5.57 19.18 12.61
CA GLU A 170 -7.01 19.42 12.53
C GLU A 170 -7.69 18.39 11.63
N SER A 171 -8.81 17.86 12.08
CA SER A 171 -9.61 16.90 11.32
C SER A 171 -11.01 17.44 11.04
N TYR A 172 -11.42 17.37 9.77
CA TYR A 172 -12.80 17.55 9.36
C TYR A 172 -13.46 16.18 9.18
N ARG A 173 -14.50 15.89 9.96
CA ARG A 173 -15.28 14.65 9.82
C ARG A 173 -16.55 14.93 9.04
N PHE A 174 -16.82 14.12 8.03
CA PHE A 174 -18.09 14.20 7.31
C PHE A 174 -19.23 13.75 8.23
N PRO A 175 -20.24 14.63 8.51
CA PRO A 175 -21.34 14.30 9.40
C PRO A 175 -22.07 13.03 8.93
N GLN A 176 -22.23 12.06 9.81
CA GLN A 176 -22.83 10.76 9.51
C GLN A 176 -22.17 10.04 8.31
N GLY A 177 -20.92 10.34 8.01
CA GLY A 177 -20.21 9.80 6.87
C GLY A 177 -20.67 10.33 5.51
N VAL A 178 -21.64 11.26 5.47
CA VAL A 178 -22.22 11.76 4.21
C VAL A 178 -21.24 12.65 3.49
N VAL A 179 -20.83 12.21 2.32
CA VAL A 179 -19.88 12.91 1.43
C VAL A 179 -20.67 13.75 0.41
N PRO A 180 -20.25 15.00 0.12
CA PRO A 180 -20.87 15.82 -0.93
C PRO A 180 -20.86 15.11 -2.28
N THR A 181 -21.94 15.25 -3.07
CA THR A 181 -22.12 14.58 -4.36
C THR A 181 -20.95 14.81 -5.32
N GLU A 182 -20.39 16.02 -5.33
CA GLU A 182 -19.23 16.35 -6.16
C GLU A 182 -17.99 15.53 -5.75
N LEU A 183 -17.73 15.36 -4.44
CA LEU A 183 -16.62 14.53 -3.96
C LEU A 183 -16.88 13.04 -4.23
N VAL A 184 -18.13 12.57 -4.15
CA VAL A 184 -18.52 11.21 -4.57
C VAL A 184 -18.15 10.98 -6.03
N GLN A 185 -18.48 11.93 -6.93
CA GLN A 185 -18.16 11.81 -8.36
C GLN A 185 -16.66 11.83 -8.61
N ILE A 186 -15.91 12.77 -8.02
CA ILE A 186 -14.45 12.83 -8.11
C ILE A 186 -13.83 11.51 -7.64
N SER A 187 -14.31 10.96 -6.52
CA SER A 187 -13.82 9.70 -5.98
C SER A 187 -14.15 8.50 -6.86
N HIS A 188 -15.33 8.48 -7.47
CA HIS A 188 -15.70 7.46 -8.45
C HIS A 188 -14.73 7.45 -9.65
N ASP A 189 -14.44 8.63 -10.20
CA ASP A 189 -13.54 8.75 -11.35
C ASP A 189 -12.09 8.34 -10.98
N LEU A 190 -11.59 8.80 -9.81
CA LEU A 190 -10.30 8.37 -9.26
C LEU A 190 -10.26 6.85 -9.04
N GLY A 191 -11.35 6.25 -8.57
CA GLY A 191 -11.48 4.81 -8.37
C GLY A 191 -11.37 4.03 -9.68
N LEU A 192 -12.08 4.46 -10.74
CA LEU A 192 -11.98 3.84 -12.06
C LEU A 192 -10.58 3.91 -12.64
N MET A 193 -9.90 5.04 -12.50
CA MET A 193 -8.53 5.23 -12.98
C MET A 193 -7.53 4.39 -12.16
N SER A 194 -7.68 4.35 -10.83
CA SER A 194 -6.85 3.52 -9.96
C SER A 194 -7.00 2.03 -10.22
N ALA A 195 -8.22 1.57 -10.57
CA ALA A 195 -8.47 0.18 -10.95
C ALA A 195 -7.72 -0.21 -12.26
N ARG A 196 -7.71 0.69 -13.25
CA ARG A 196 -6.95 0.47 -14.49
C ARG A 196 -5.45 0.45 -14.23
N LEU A 197 -4.98 1.40 -13.43
CA LEU A 197 -3.57 1.48 -13.03
C LEU A 197 -3.12 0.20 -12.28
N ALA A 198 -3.90 -0.28 -11.31
CA ALA A 198 -3.60 -1.49 -10.56
C ALA A 198 -3.54 -2.73 -11.46
N ARG A 199 -4.49 -2.85 -12.41
CA ARG A 199 -4.52 -3.94 -13.39
C ARG A 199 -3.25 -3.96 -14.26
N ASP A 200 -2.86 -2.81 -14.80
CA ASP A 200 -1.76 -2.75 -15.77
C ASP A 200 -0.39 -2.85 -15.06
N LEU A 201 -0.28 -2.38 -13.81
CA LEU A 201 0.86 -2.67 -12.93
C LEU A 201 0.93 -4.16 -12.57
N GLY A 202 -0.21 -4.82 -12.33
CA GLY A 202 -0.30 -6.27 -12.15
C GLY A 202 0.19 -7.04 -13.37
N ALA A 203 -0.18 -6.61 -14.58
CA ALA A 203 0.31 -7.21 -15.82
C ALA A 203 1.83 -7.03 -16.03
N LEU A 204 2.41 -5.90 -15.59
CA LEU A 204 3.87 -5.72 -15.58
C LEU A 204 4.55 -6.62 -14.53
N HIS A 205 3.94 -6.77 -13.37
CA HIS A 205 4.42 -7.68 -12.34
C HIS A 205 4.43 -9.13 -12.82
N GLU A 206 3.33 -9.61 -13.44
CA GLU A 206 3.24 -10.94 -14.06
C GLU A 206 4.28 -11.14 -15.16
N LEU A 207 4.49 -10.14 -16.02
CA LEU A 207 5.51 -10.17 -17.07
C LEU A 207 6.92 -10.35 -16.46
N MET A 208 7.21 -9.71 -15.33
CA MET A 208 8.50 -9.91 -14.64
C MET A 208 8.60 -11.31 -14.01
N ASP A 209 7.52 -11.84 -13.47
CA ASP A 209 7.49 -13.20 -12.95
C ASP A 209 7.76 -14.25 -14.08
N ASP A 210 7.21 -14.03 -15.28
CA ASP A 210 7.48 -14.85 -16.47
C ASP A 210 8.97 -14.78 -16.88
N VAL A 211 9.60 -13.60 -16.79
CA VAL A 211 11.05 -13.47 -17.04
C VAL A 211 11.87 -14.20 -15.99
N VAL A 212 11.52 -14.09 -14.72
CA VAL A 212 12.20 -14.79 -13.61
C VAL A 212 12.09 -16.30 -13.75
N LYS A 213 10.95 -16.79 -14.27
CA LYS A 213 10.72 -18.22 -14.59
C LYS A 213 11.48 -18.70 -15.83
N GLY A 214 11.99 -17.79 -16.67
CA GLY A 214 12.60 -18.11 -17.96
C GLY A 214 11.59 -18.39 -19.08
N GLU A 215 10.33 -18.06 -18.88
CA GLU A 215 9.24 -18.21 -19.86
C GLU A 215 9.20 -17.04 -20.85
N GLN A 216 9.79 -15.92 -20.48
CA GLN A 216 9.90 -14.69 -21.26
C GLN A 216 11.32 -14.15 -21.23
N ASN A 217 11.78 -13.58 -22.36
CA ASN A 217 13.05 -12.87 -22.45
C ASN A 217 12.84 -11.36 -22.36
N GLY A 218 13.90 -10.60 -22.02
CA GLY A 218 13.84 -9.14 -22.06
C GLY A 218 14.72 -8.44 -21.04
N LEU A 219 15.05 -9.11 -19.94
CA LEU A 219 15.95 -8.67 -18.89
C LEU A 219 16.79 -9.84 -18.40
N THR A 220 17.87 -9.56 -17.69
CA THR A 220 18.53 -10.58 -16.88
C THR A 220 17.64 -10.99 -15.71
N LYS A 221 17.86 -12.17 -15.14
CA LYS A 221 17.07 -12.64 -13.99
C LYS A 221 17.13 -11.66 -12.81
N ASP A 222 18.31 -11.16 -12.47
CA ASP A 222 18.51 -10.21 -11.36
C ASP A 222 17.76 -8.88 -11.59
N GLN A 223 17.78 -8.38 -12.85
CA GLN A 223 16.99 -7.20 -13.21
C GLN A 223 15.48 -7.47 -13.10
N ALA A 224 15.03 -8.62 -13.57
CA ALA A 224 13.63 -9.02 -13.51
C ALA A 224 13.16 -9.18 -12.06
N GLU A 225 13.94 -9.77 -11.17
CA GLU A 225 13.64 -9.84 -9.72
C GLU A 225 13.51 -8.45 -9.10
N THR A 226 14.38 -7.51 -9.48
CA THR A 226 14.32 -6.12 -9.02
C THR A 226 13.03 -5.42 -9.48
N TYR A 227 12.65 -5.57 -10.74
CA TYR A 227 11.41 -4.98 -11.28
C TYR A 227 10.16 -5.71 -10.79
N LEU A 228 10.22 -7.02 -10.54
CA LEU A 228 9.13 -7.79 -9.92
C LEU A 228 8.76 -7.19 -8.57
N ALA A 229 9.75 -6.98 -7.70
CA ALA A 229 9.55 -6.33 -6.40
C ALA A 229 8.98 -4.91 -6.57
N ALA A 230 9.56 -4.11 -7.45
CA ALA A 230 9.13 -2.72 -7.68
C ALA A 230 7.68 -2.64 -8.19
N PHE A 231 7.30 -3.44 -9.19
CA PHE A 231 5.93 -3.44 -9.72
C PHE A 231 4.92 -4.01 -8.72
N GLY A 232 5.30 -4.99 -7.90
CA GLY A 232 4.47 -5.50 -6.81
C GLY A 232 4.10 -4.40 -5.81
N VAL A 233 5.08 -3.60 -5.37
CA VAL A 233 4.85 -2.45 -4.48
C VAL A 233 3.99 -1.38 -5.15
N LEU A 234 4.23 -1.07 -6.43
CA LEU A 234 3.42 -0.10 -7.18
C LEU A 234 1.97 -0.56 -7.33
N GLN A 235 1.74 -1.84 -7.63
CA GLN A 235 0.42 -2.44 -7.73
C GLN A 235 -0.32 -2.34 -6.40
N GLN A 236 0.32 -2.71 -5.29
CA GLN A 236 -0.28 -2.62 -3.96
C GLN A 236 -0.70 -1.20 -3.59
N ASN A 237 0.14 -0.20 -3.90
CA ASN A 237 -0.21 1.20 -3.68
C ASN A 237 -1.43 1.62 -4.53
N ALA A 238 -1.51 1.19 -5.79
CA ALA A 238 -2.65 1.48 -6.64
C ALA A 238 -3.95 0.82 -6.13
N GLU A 239 -3.88 -0.39 -5.59
CA GLU A 239 -5.01 -1.07 -4.95
C GLU A 239 -5.46 -0.38 -3.66
N GLN A 240 -4.54 0.12 -2.85
CA GLN A 240 -4.85 0.92 -1.65
C GLN A 240 -5.57 2.23 -2.03
N GLN A 241 -5.12 2.89 -3.11
CA GLN A 241 -5.82 4.06 -3.65
C GLN A 241 -7.23 3.70 -4.12
N LEU A 242 -7.37 2.61 -4.88
CA LEU A 242 -8.68 2.10 -5.33
C LEU A 242 -9.63 1.88 -4.15
N ALA A 243 -9.17 1.21 -3.10
CA ALA A 243 -9.98 0.94 -1.91
C ALA A 243 -10.45 2.23 -1.22
N LEU A 244 -9.57 3.23 -1.09
CA LEU A 244 -9.93 4.54 -0.54
C LEU A 244 -10.99 5.24 -1.40
N TRP A 245 -10.79 5.30 -2.71
CA TRP A 245 -11.73 5.99 -3.60
C TRP A 245 -13.08 5.28 -3.67
N GLN A 246 -13.09 3.94 -3.64
CA GLN A 246 -14.32 3.17 -3.51
C GLN A 246 -15.06 3.46 -2.20
N ALA A 247 -14.32 3.60 -1.09
CA ALA A 247 -14.89 3.97 0.20
C ALA A 247 -15.55 5.37 0.16
N TYR A 248 -14.97 6.34 -0.55
CA TYR A 248 -15.55 7.68 -0.71
C TYR A 248 -16.69 7.75 -1.74
N ALA A 249 -16.63 6.90 -2.78
CA ALA A 249 -17.69 6.82 -3.79
C ALA A 249 -18.92 6.02 -3.33
N LYS A 250 -18.77 5.19 -2.27
CA LYS A 250 -19.88 4.40 -1.74
C LYS A 250 -20.93 5.31 -1.11
N VAL A 251 -22.18 5.13 -1.55
CA VAL A 251 -23.36 5.69 -0.88
C VAL A 251 -23.87 4.63 0.10
N ASP A 252 -23.88 4.96 1.40
CA ASP A 252 -24.32 4.04 2.43
C ASP A 252 -25.84 3.82 2.34
N ALA A 253 -26.29 2.57 2.47
CA ALA A 253 -27.71 2.26 2.38
C ALA A 253 -28.47 2.70 3.66
N ALA A 254 -29.75 3.00 3.52
CA ALA A 254 -30.60 3.38 4.65
C ALA A 254 -30.65 2.23 5.68
N GLY A 255 -30.25 2.52 6.93
CA GLY A 255 -30.24 1.56 8.03
C GLY A 255 -28.91 0.81 8.21
N GLU A 256 -27.94 0.99 7.34
CA GLU A 256 -26.56 0.54 7.57
C GLU A 256 -25.79 1.52 8.48
N VAL A 257 -24.80 0.98 9.21
CA VAL A 257 -23.85 1.85 9.91
C VAL A 257 -23.01 2.58 8.87
N PRO A 258 -23.02 3.91 8.85
CA PRO A 258 -22.31 4.64 7.81
C PRO A 258 -20.79 4.50 8.00
N MET A 259 -20.08 4.41 6.88
CA MET A 259 -18.62 4.43 6.88
C MET A 259 -18.10 5.76 7.42
N ALA A 260 -17.13 5.72 8.32
CA ALA A 260 -16.48 6.93 8.81
C ALA A 260 -15.55 7.51 7.74
N ARG A 261 -15.73 8.78 7.40
CA ARG A 261 -14.90 9.50 6.41
C ARG A 261 -14.44 10.82 7.00
N TRP A 262 -13.17 11.15 6.83
CA TRP A 262 -12.60 12.40 7.37
C TRP A 262 -11.41 12.88 6.57
N LEU A 263 -11.14 14.17 6.70
CA LEU A 263 -9.95 14.84 6.20
C LEU A 263 -9.08 15.23 7.37
N GLN A 264 -7.76 15.19 7.20
CA GLN A 264 -6.81 15.56 8.22
C GLN A 264 -5.72 16.45 7.63
N HIS A 265 -5.61 17.66 8.18
CA HIS A 265 -4.53 18.57 7.83
C HIS A 265 -3.32 18.30 8.71
N TRP A 266 -2.19 18.04 8.07
CA TRP A 266 -0.90 17.92 8.68
C TRP A 266 -0.08 19.16 8.41
N GLN A 267 0.32 19.88 9.46
CA GLN A 267 1.24 21.01 9.33
C GLN A 267 2.25 20.95 10.47
N THR A 268 3.32 20.25 10.23
CA THR A 268 4.49 20.21 11.08
C THR A 268 5.70 20.72 10.28
N PRO A 269 6.82 21.12 10.92
CA PRO A 269 8.06 21.47 10.19
C PRO A 269 8.51 20.38 9.23
N GLU A 270 8.18 19.13 9.54
CA GLU A 270 8.61 17.95 8.77
C GLU A 270 7.57 17.51 7.73
N ARG A 271 6.29 17.87 7.92
CA ARG A 271 5.20 17.41 7.06
C ARG A 271 4.13 18.48 6.89
N VAL A 272 3.86 18.84 5.64
CA VAL A 272 2.67 19.60 5.23
C VAL A 272 1.92 18.72 4.23
N ASP A 273 0.74 18.21 4.60
CA ASP A 273 -0.09 17.40 3.72
C ASP A 273 -1.55 17.47 4.14
N LEU A 274 -2.46 17.25 3.20
CA LEU A 274 -3.86 16.95 3.45
C LEU A 274 -4.05 15.45 3.26
N GLU A 275 -4.48 14.78 4.31
CA GLU A 275 -4.75 13.35 4.31
C GLU A 275 -6.25 13.10 4.24
N ILE A 276 -6.67 12.24 3.34
CA ILE A 276 -8.03 11.78 3.16
C ILE A 276 -8.13 10.33 3.64
N SER A 277 -9.14 10.04 4.48
CA SER A 277 -9.24 8.77 5.20
C SER A 277 -10.67 8.25 5.25
N ALA A 278 -10.81 6.92 5.19
CA ALA A 278 -12.08 6.22 5.37
C ALA A 278 -11.87 4.94 6.18
N SER A 279 -12.83 4.62 7.06
CA SER A 279 -12.86 3.38 7.85
C SER A 279 -14.26 2.81 7.93
N PRO A 280 -14.43 1.48 7.93
CA PRO A 280 -15.72 0.83 8.11
C PRO A 280 -16.40 1.22 9.43
#